data_80e12d73d97786b0e9e71b4e6aa4bb22
#
_entry.id   80e12d73d97786b0e9e71b4e6aa4bb22
#
_cell.length_a   1.000
_cell.length_b   1.000
_cell.length_c   1.000
_cell.angle_alpha   90.00
_cell.angle_beta   90.00
_cell.angle_gamma   90.00
#
_symmetry.space_group_name_H-M   'P 1'
#
loop_
_entity.id
_entity.type
_entity.pdbx_description
1 polymer ?
#
loop_
_entity_poly.entity_id
_entity_poly.type
_entity_poly.pdbx_seq_one_letter_code
_entity_poly.pdbx_strand_id
1 'polypeptide(L)'
;PRVRRQRQMCIRDSTDADAVRFNVYELSIAAVESAYNTLNEQTISVDDFSDTHIRGHIDVKQAGQLVLSIPSEKGWTMKVDGKDAEYEDFSDTFVSIHLDEGEHEIELYYETPGLKAGAAISAGCVGVFLLLLLLRQIVKRRSRLKFKANSDR
;
A
#
# COMPACT_ATOMS: atom_id res chain seq x y z
N PRO A 1 -12.88 -44.80 19.52
CA PRO A 1 -12.53 -43.53 18.96
C PRO A 1 -11.60 -42.77 19.92
N ARG A 2 -10.36 -42.50 19.46
CA ARG A 2 -9.42 -41.75 20.27
C ARG A 2 -9.83 -40.26 20.24
N VAL A 3 -10.41 -39.81 21.35
CA VAL A 3 -10.65 -38.39 21.59
C VAL A 3 -9.28 -37.71 21.67
N ARG A 4 -8.98 -36.89 20.67
CA ARG A 4 -7.78 -36.03 20.62
C ARG A 4 -7.98 -34.99 21.72
N ARG A 5 -7.32 -35.14 22.86
CA ARG A 5 -7.25 -34.08 23.87
C ARG A 5 -6.59 -32.88 23.23
N GLN A 6 -7.36 -31.83 23.00
CA GLN A 6 -6.80 -30.52 22.74
C GLN A 6 -5.92 -30.16 23.95
N ARG A 7 -4.63 -29.93 23.68
CA ARG A 7 -3.76 -29.35 24.69
C ARG A 7 -4.26 -27.93 24.91
N GLN A 8 -4.95 -27.72 26.02
CA GLN A 8 -5.13 -26.40 26.57
C GLN A 8 -3.72 -25.90 26.93
N MET A 9 -3.21 -24.95 26.16
CA MET A 9 -2.08 -24.16 26.58
C MET A 9 -2.57 -23.31 27.76
N CYS A 10 -2.34 -23.80 28.97
CA CYS A 10 -2.49 -22.98 30.16
C CYS A 10 -1.38 -21.91 30.07
N ILE A 11 -1.77 -20.67 29.87
CA ILE A 11 -0.92 -19.49 30.18
C ILE A 11 -0.77 -19.50 31.70
N ARG A 12 0.31 -20.07 32.18
CA ARG A 12 0.58 -20.28 33.61
C ARG A 12 1.75 -19.44 34.10
N ASP A 13 2.00 -18.30 33.47
CA ASP A 13 3.14 -17.44 33.80
C ASP A 13 2.77 -16.04 34.29
N SER A 14 1.55 -15.82 34.77
CA SER A 14 1.24 -14.63 35.56
C SER A 14 1.15 -15.03 37.03
N THR A 15 2.23 -14.81 37.75
CA THR A 15 2.31 -15.00 39.21
C THR A 15 1.63 -13.87 40.00
N ASP A 16 1.06 -12.89 39.34
CA ASP A 16 0.24 -11.84 39.96
C ASP A 16 -1.20 -12.01 39.51
N ALA A 17 -1.98 -12.66 40.35
CA ALA A 17 -3.43 -12.83 40.19
C ALA A 17 -4.18 -11.53 40.55
N ASP A 18 -3.85 -10.44 39.90
CA ASP A 18 -4.73 -9.28 39.92
C ASP A 18 -5.82 -9.45 38.87
N ALA A 19 -7.03 -9.42 39.39
CA ALA A 19 -8.32 -9.57 38.75
C ALA A 19 -8.34 -9.52 37.21
N VAL A 20 -8.60 -10.66 36.54
CA VAL A 20 -8.91 -10.68 35.11
C VAL A 20 -10.23 -9.94 34.92
N ARG A 21 -10.18 -8.79 34.25
CA ARG A 21 -11.36 -8.04 33.87
C ARG A 21 -11.88 -8.56 32.54
N PHE A 22 -13.07 -9.10 32.53
CA PHE A 22 -13.79 -9.46 31.34
C PHE A 22 -14.76 -8.33 30.99
N ASN A 23 -14.60 -7.75 29.80
CA ASN A 23 -15.61 -6.86 29.24
C ASN A 23 -16.42 -7.67 28.23
N VAL A 24 -17.70 -7.82 28.48
CA VAL A 24 -18.64 -8.47 27.57
C VAL A 24 -19.44 -7.38 26.87
N TYR A 25 -19.41 -7.40 25.55
CA TYR A 25 -20.16 -6.47 24.72
C TYR A 25 -21.21 -7.24 23.94
N GLU A 26 -22.43 -6.71 23.90
CA GLU A 26 -23.49 -7.23 23.04
C GLU A 26 -23.49 -6.45 21.73
N LEU A 27 -23.40 -7.16 20.61
CA LEU A 27 -23.53 -6.57 19.28
C LEU A 27 -25.01 -6.51 18.91
N SER A 28 -25.59 -5.31 18.84
CA SER A 28 -26.93 -5.10 18.32
C SER A 28 -26.92 -5.16 16.79
N ILE A 29 -27.41 -6.26 16.22
CA ILE A 29 -27.53 -6.43 14.77
C ILE A 29 -28.41 -5.34 14.16
N ALA A 30 -29.50 -4.97 14.81
CA ALA A 30 -30.38 -3.90 14.34
C ALA A 30 -29.67 -2.54 14.25
N ALA A 31 -28.77 -2.24 15.19
CA ALA A 31 -27.99 -1.02 15.13
C ALA A 31 -26.98 -1.03 13.98
N VAL A 32 -26.36 -2.19 13.71
CA VAL A 32 -25.45 -2.37 12.57
C VAL A 32 -26.19 -2.23 11.24
N GLU A 33 -27.35 -2.86 11.10
CA GLU A 33 -28.19 -2.72 9.90
C GLU A 33 -28.66 -1.27 9.68
N SER A 34 -29.05 -0.57 10.74
CA SER A 34 -29.43 0.82 10.64
C SER A 34 -28.26 1.71 10.18
N ALA A 35 -27.08 1.51 10.78
CA ALA A 35 -25.88 2.23 10.37
C ALA A 35 -25.48 1.93 8.92
N TYR A 36 -25.53 0.66 8.51
CA TYR A 36 -25.25 0.24 7.14
C TYR A 36 -26.20 0.92 6.15
N ASN A 37 -27.50 0.90 6.42
CA ASN A 37 -28.49 1.51 5.54
C ASN A 37 -28.26 3.02 5.40
N THR A 38 -27.94 3.71 6.50
CA THR A 38 -27.62 5.15 6.47
C THR A 38 -26.37 5.45 5.66
N LEU A 39 -25.31 4.66 5.84
CA LEU A 39 -24.06 4.83 5.07
C LEU A 39 -24.23 4.47 3.60
N ASN A 40 -25.11 3.53 3.28
CA ASN A 40 -25.36 3.08 1.91
C ASN A 40 -26.25 4.04 1.11
N GLU A 41 -26.83 5.05 1.72
CA GLU A 41 -27.63 6.08 1.01
C GLU A 41 -26.76 6.95 0.08
N GLN A 42 -25.49 7.13 0.45
CA GLN A 42 -24.54 7.92 -0.34
C GLN A 42 -23.22 7.14 -0.47
N THR A 43 -23.07 6.44 -1.56
CA THR A 43 -21.88 5.65 -1.86
C THR A 43 -21.25 6.10 -3.16
N ILE A 44 -19.94 5.97 -3.23
CA ILE A 44 -19.21 6.19 -4.49
C ILE A 44 -19.55 5.09 -5.50
N SER A 45 -19.84 5.47 -6.73
CA SER A 45 -19.93 4.57 -7.87
C SER A 45 -18.54 4.45 -8.50
N VAL A 46 -17.98 3.26 -8.47
CA VAL A 46 -16.63 3.03 -9.02
C VAL A 46 -16.75 2.73 -10.52
N ASP A 47 -16.09 3.55 -11.35
CA ASP A 47 -16.09 3.43 -12.80
C ASP A 47 -14.90 2.63 -13.30
N ASP A 48 -13.72 2.81 -12.68
CA ASP A 48 -12.49 2.09 -12.99
C ASP A 48 -11.78 1.67 -11.72
N PHE A 49 -11.30 0.43 -11.69
CA PHE A 49 -10.59 -0.13 -10.55
C PHE A 49 -9.40 -0.97 -11.02
N SER A 50 -8.22 -0.53 -10.63
CA SER A 50 -6.98 -1.28 -10.83
C SER A 50 -6.11 -1.24 -9.58
N ASP A 51 -5.01 -1.98 -9.57
CA ASP A 51 -4.09 -2.06 -8.41
C ASP A 51 -3.45 -0.71 -8.03
N THR A 52 -3.40 0.23 -8.97
CA THR A 52 -2.73 1.52 -8.79
C THR A 52 -3.59 2.73 -9.14
N HIS A 53 -4.81 2.50 -9.60
CA HIS A 53 -5.71 3.57 -10.02
C HIS A 53 -7.15 3.19 -9.71
N ILE A 54 -7.85 4.08 -9.04
CA ILE A 54 -9.26 3.96 -8.72
C ILE A 54 -9.93 5.26 -9.16
N ARG A 55 -11.01 5.14 -9.93
CA ARG A 55 -11.82 6.27 -10.38
C ARG A 55 -13.28 5.99 -10.12
N GLY A 56 -13.98 6.97 -9.62
CA GLY A 56 -15.42 6.88 -9.40
C GLY A 56 -16.05 8.25 -9.25
N HIS A 57 -17.36 8.25 -9.19
CA HIS A 57 -18.15 9.45 -8.99
C HIS A 57 -19.11 9.28 -7.82
N ILE A 58 -19.47 10.37 -7.19
CA ILE A 58 -20.41 10.44 -6.09
C ILE A 58 -21.28 11.69 -6.20
N ASP A 59 -22.58 11.54 -5.96
CA ASP A 59 -23.52 12.66 -5.79
C ASP A 59 -23.74 12.90 -4.31
N VAL A 60 -23.07 13.95 -3.79
CA VAL A 60 -23.11 14.31 -2.37
C VAL A 60 -24.34 15.18 -2.11
N LYS A 61 -25.32 14.64 -1.37
CA LYS A 61 -26.56 15.34 -1.02
C LYS A 61 -26.39 16.29 0.16
N GLN A 62 -25.41 16.04 1.01
CA GLN A 62 -25.09 16.84 2.17
C GLN A 62 -23.57 16.80 2.38
N ALA A 63 -22.97 17.97 2.49
CA ALA A 63 -21.54 18.10 2.74
C ALA A 63 -21.09 17.24 3.93
N GLY A 64 -20.00 16.49 3.76
CA GLY A 64 -19.55 15.55 4.76
C GLY A 64 -18.22 14.90 4.41
N GLN A 65 -17.85 13.89 5.18
CA GLN A 65 -16.61 13.17 5.02
C GLN A 65 -16.87 11.85 4.28
N LEU A 66 -16.27 11.69 3.10
CA LEU A 66 -16.22 10.42 2.40
C LEU A 66 -15.07 9.62 2.99
N VAL A 67 -15.36 8.41 3.47
CA VAL A 67 -14.37 7.47 3.98
C VAL A 67 -14.26 6.31 3.00
N LEU A 68 -13.06 6.06 2.53
CA LEU A 68 -12.74 4.94 1.66
C LEU A 68 -12.12 3.82 2.48
N SER A 69 -12.53 2.57 2.25
CA SER A 69 -11.95 1.40 2.91
C SER A 69 -10.58 1.02 2.34
N ILE A 70 -9.75 2.02 2.12
CA ILE A 70 -8.38 1.93 1.62
C ILE A 70 -7.45 2.33 2.75
N PRO A 71 -6.42 1.52 3.07
CA PRO A 71 -5.45 1.90 4.08
C PRO A 71 -4.77 3.23 3.74
N SER A 72 -4.65 4.11 4.74
CA SER A 72 -3.93 5.37 4.60
C SER A 72 -2.43 5.10 4.64
N GLU A 73 -1.84 4.89 3.46
CA GLU A 73 -0.42 4.64 3.29
C GLU A 73 0.24 5.74 2.46
N LYS A 74 1.52 5.95 2.72
CA LYS A 74 2.32 6.86 1.89
C LYS A 74 2.41 6.32 0.46
N GLY A 75 1.99 7.10 -0.50
CA GLY A 75 2.02 6.71 -1.91
C GLY A 75 0.71 6.96 -2.62
N TRP A 76 -0.37 7.17 -1.89
CA TRP A 76 -1.62 7.62 -2.48
C TRP A 76 -1.57 9.11 -2.83
N THR A 77 -2.10 9.43 -3.99
CA THR A 77 -2.40 10.80 -4.45
C THR A 77 -3.86 10.82 -4.85
N MET A 78 -4.59 11.80 -4.38
CA MET A 78 -6.02 11.95 -4.65
C MET A 78 -6.27 13.19 -5.50
N LYS A 79 -7.23 13.07 -6.41
CA LYS A 79 -7.80 14.20 -7.13
C LYS A 79 -9.31 14.21 -6.96
N VAL A 80 -9.86 15.40 -6.82
CA VAL A 80 -11.29 15.66 -6.84
C VAL A 80 -11.57 16.67 -7.94
N ASP A 81 -12.46 16.32 -8.87
CA ASP A 81 -12.81 17.14 -10.02
C ASP A 81 -11.56 17.57 -10.85
N GLY A 82 -10.60 16.64 -10.99
CA GLY A 82 -9.35 16.86 -11.71
C GLY A 82 -8.33 17.75 -11.01
N LYS A 83 -8.60 18.19 -9.78
CA LYS A 83 -7.67 19.00 -8.96
C LYS A 83 -7.04 18.13 -7.87
N ASP A 84 -5.76 18.33 -7.61
CA ASP A 84 -5.08 17.65 -6.51
C ASP A 84 -5.75 18.02 -5.18
N ALA A 85 -6.08 17.01 -4.39
CA ALA A 85 -6.73 17.14 -3.10
C ALA A 85 -5.92 16.42 -2.02
N GLU A 86 -5.83 17.03 -0.85
CA GLU A 86 -5.22 16.40 0.32
C GLU A 86 -6.28 15.52 0.99
N TYR A 87 -5.94 14.28 1.28
CA TYR A 87 -6.79 13.38 2.05
C TYR A 87 -6.36 13.37 3.52
N GLU A 88 -7.29 13.02 4.37
CA GLU A 88 -7.09 12.90 5.80
C GLU A 88 -7.09 11.43 6.23
N ASP A 89 -6.46 11.16 7.38
CA ASP A 89 -6.46 9.84 7.98
C ASP A 89 -7.69 9.69 8.89
N PHE A 90 -8.63 8.85 8.47
CA PHE A 90 -9.76 8.49 9.33
C PHE A 90 -9.36 7.38 10.31
N SER A 91 -9.35 7.70 11.60
CA SER A 91 -8.95 6.77 12.67
C SER A 91 -7.56 6.14 12.48
N ASP A 92 -6.60 6.90 11.96
CA ASP A 92 -5.23 6.46 11.65
C ASP A 92 -5.17 5.19 10.78
N THR A 93 -6.19 4.93 10.00
CA THR A 93 -6.33 3.67 9.27
C THR A 93 -6.78 3.85 7.82
N PHE A 94 -7.79 4.66 7.58
CA PHE A 94 -8.45 4.76 6.28
C PHE A 94 -8.27 6.14 5.65
N VAL A 95 -8.25 6.15 4.32
CA VAL A 95 -8.26 7.39 3.54
C VAL A 95 -9.63 8.04 3.64
N SER A 96 -9.68 9.33 3.93
CA SER A 96 -10.90 10.11 3.94
C SER A 96 -10.70 11.49 3.33
N ILE A 97 -11.79 12.08 2.85
CA ILE A 97 -11.80 13.42 2.28
C ILE A 97 -13.13 14.11 2.57
N HIS A 98 -13.06 15.41 2.85
CA HIS A 98 -14.25 16.23 2.98
C HIS A 98 -14.73 16.67 1.60
N LEU A 99 -16.03 16.48 1.33
CA LEU A 99 -16.68 16.88 0.10
C LEU A 99 -17.84 17.81 0.39
N ASP A 100 -18.01 18.81 -0.44
CA ASP A 100 -19.17 19.69 -0.45
C ASP A 100 -20.38 19.01 -1.12
N GLU A 101 -21.54 19.68 -1.14
CA GLU A 101 -22.72 19.20 -1.87
C GLU A 101 -22.48 19.28 -3.37
N GLY A 102 -22.85 18.25 -4.11
CA GLY A 102 -22.76 18.19 -5.56
C GLY A 102 -22.21 16.88 -6.10
N GLU A 103 -22.09 16.83 -7.42
CA GLU A 103 -21.44 15.72 -8.11
C GLU A 103 -19.92 15.91 -8.09
N HIS A 104 -19.21 14.89 -7.64
CA HIS A 104 -17.76 14.90 -7.59
C HIS A 104 -17.20 13.67 -8.29
N GLU A 105 -16.13 13.88 -9.05
CA GLU A 105 -15.30 12.85 -9.61
C GLU A 105 -14.06 12.68 -8.73
N ILE A 106 -13.81 11.44 -8.29
CA ILE A 106 -12.70 11.11 -7.40
C ILE A 106 -11.77 10.17 -8.11
N GLU A 107 -10.49 10.52 -8.14
CA GLU A 107 -9.43 9.69 -8.68
C GLU A 107 -8.35 9.49 -7.63
N LEU A 108 -7.95 8.23 -7.41
CA LEU A 108 -6.82 7.86 -6.56
C LEU A 108 -5.75 7.19 -7.41
N TYR A 109 -4.53 7.61 -7.20
CA TYR A 109 -3.33 7.03 -7.81
C TYR A 109 -2.38 6.55 -6.73
N TYR A 110 -1.90 5.33 -6.86
CA TYR A 110 -0.90 4.78 -5.94
C TYR A 110 0.46 4.67 -6.62
N GLU A 111 1.45 5.27 -6.02
CA GLU A 111 2.84 5.13 -6.42
C GLU A 111 3.66 4.54 -5.26
N THR A 112 4.23 3.36 -5.48
CA THR A 112 5.02 2.68 -4.45
C THR A 112 6.21 3.55 -4.03
N PRO A 113 6.29 3.96 -2.75
CA PRO A 113 7.39 4.78 -2.26
C PRO A 113 8.74 4.11 -2.48
N GLY A 114 9.70 4.87 -3.01
CA GLY A 114 11.06 4.36 -3.24
C GLY A 114 11.27 3.53 -4.52
N LEU A 115 10.22 3.18 -5.27
CA LEU A 115 10.35 2.38 -6.49
C LEU A 115 11.27 3.05 -7.52
N LYS A 116 11.07 4.34 -7.79
CA LYS A 116 11.90 5.10 -8.74
C LYS A 116 13.36 5.17 -8.28
N ALA A 117 13.59 5.43 -6.98
CA ALA A 117 14.94 5.47 -6.43
C ALA A 117 15.63 4.11 -6.49
N GLY A 118 14.92 3.04 -6.11
CA GLY A 118 15.43 1.67 -6.19
C GLY A 118 15.77 1.24 -7.63
N ALA A 119 14.91 1.57 -8.59
CA ALA A 119 15.15 1.29 -10.00
C ALA A 119 16.39 2.04 -10.52
N ALA A 120 16.56 3.31 -10.17
CA ALA A 120 17.73 4.10 -10.55
C ALA A 120 19.05 3.52 -9.98
N ILE A 121 19.06 3.14 -8.71
CA ILE A 121 20.21 2.49 -8.06
C ILE A 121 20.53 1.16 -8.76
N SER A 122 19.53 0.34 -9.02
CA SER A 122 19.71 -0.95 -9.68
C SER A 122 20.29 -0.79 -11.10
N ALA A 123 19.74 0.15 -11.88
CA ALA A 123 20.24 0.47 -13.21
C ALA A 123 21.70 0.96 -13.16
N GLY A 124 22.04 1.80 -12.18
CA GLY A 124 23.41 2.26 -11.94
C GLY A 124 24.38 1.11 -11.64
N CYS A 125 24.00 0.19 -10.76
CA CYS A 125 24.80 -0.98 -10.43
C CYS A 125 25.04 -1.89 -11.66
N VAL A 126 24.01 -2.14 -12.46
CA VAL A 126 24.13 -2.90 -13.71
C VAL A 126 25.06 -2.19 -14.69
N GLY A 127 24.93 -0.87 -14.83
CA GLY A 127 25.81 -0.06 -15.69
C GLY A 127 27.28 -0.17 -15.28
N VAL A 128 27.59 -0.02 -13.99
CA VAL A 128 28.95 -0.18 -13.46
C VAL A 128 29.47 -1.59 -13.71
N PHE A 129 28.65 -2.61 -13.46
CA PHE A 129 29.05 -4.01 -13.72
C PHE A 129 29.41 -4.24 -15.18
N LEU A 130 28.58 -3.77 -16.13
CA LEU A 130 28.86 -3.88 -17.55
C LEU A 130 30.14 -3.14 -17.95
N LEU A 131 30.36 -1.94 -17.39
CA LEU A 131 31.58 -1.16 -17.62
C LEU A 131 32.83 -1.94 -17.18
N LEU A 132 32.79 -2.54 -16.00
CA LEU A 132 33.90 -3.36 -15.49
C LEU A 132 34.18 -4.57 -16.38
N LEU A 133 33.14 -5.23 -16.91
CA LEU A 133 33.30 -6.31 -17.85
C LEU A 133 33.97 -5.85 -19.18
N LEU A 134 33.56 -4.71 -19.70
CA LEU A 134 34.15 -4.11 -20.89
C LEU A 134 35.63 -3.74 -20.66
N LEU A 135 35.92 -3.08 -19.55
CA LEU A 135 37.32 -2.76 -19.18
C LEU A 135 38.18 -4.01 -19.07
N ARG A 136 37.69 -5.06 -18.43
CA ARG A 136 38.37 -6.36 -18.36
C ARG A 136 38.64 -6.95 -19.73
N GLN A 137 37.67 -6.89 -20.65
CA GLN A 137 37.87 -7.37 -22.04
C GLN A 137 38.93 -6.56 -22.77
N ILE A 138 38.90 -5.23 -22.65
CA ILE A 138 39.88 -4.33 -23.30
C ILE A 138 41.29 -4.63 -22.77
N VAL A 139 41.46 -4.75 -21.46
CA VAL A 139 42.77 -5.09 -20.87
C VAL A 139 43.27 -6.45 -21.35
N LYS A 140 42.40 -7.47 -21.39
CA LYS A 140 42.74 -8.81 -21.86
C LYS A 140 43.14 -8.82 -23.37
N ARG A 141 42.45 -8.02 -24.18
CA ARG A 141 42.82 -7.86 -25.62
C ARG A 141 44.18 -7.20 -25.78
N ARG A 142 44.46 -6.12 -25.04
CA ARG A 142 45.75 -5.42 -25.06
C ARG A 142 46.89 -6.31 -24.59
N SER A 143 46.72 -7.14 -23.58
CA SER A 143 47.72 -8.07 -23.09
C SER A 143 48.06 -9.16 -24.15
N ARG A 144 47.06 -9.68 -24.86
CA ARG A 144 47.25 -10.67 -25.95
C ARG A 144 48.01 -10.07 -27.15
N LEU A 145 47.70 -8.84 -27.49
CA LEU A 145 48.41 -8.15 -28.60
C LEU A 145 49.87 -7.88 -28.25
N LYS A 146 50.19 -7.47 -27.01
CA LYS A 146 51.57 -7.29 -26.54
C LYS A 146 52.37 -8.59 -26.54
N PHE A 147 51.74 -9.70 -26.12
CA PHE A 147 52.41 -11.02 -26.12
C PHE A 147 52.76 -11.50 -27.53
N LYS A 148 51.82 -11.30 -28.48
CA LYS A 148 52.07 -11.67 -29.91
C LYS A 148 53.18 -10.85 -30.54
N ALA A 149 53.21 -9.54 -30.27
CA ALA A 149 54.27 -8.65 -30.81
C ALA A 149 55.67 -8.95 -30.25
N ASN A 150 55.77 -9.59 -29.08
CA ASN A 150 57.07 -9.97 -28.47
C ASN A 150 57.51 -11.38 -28.87
N SER A 151 56.63 -12.22 -29.44
CA SER A 151 56.93 -13.56 -29.94
C SER A 151 57.44 -13.56 -31.40
N ASP A 152 57.19 -12.45 -32.11
CA ASP A 152 57.58 -12.28 -33.53
C ASP A 152 58.93 -11.53 -33.68
N ARG A 153 59.67 -11.34 -32.56
CA ARG A 153 61.06 -10.84 -32.53
C ARG A 153 62.03 -11.94 -32.11
#